data_0789a314bf0926d3693bbe380bda0933
#
_entry.id   0789a314bf0926d3693bbe380bda0933
#
_cell.length_a   1.000
_cell.length_b   1.000
_cell.length_c   1.000
_cell.angle_alpha   90.00
_cell.angle_beta   90.00
_cell.angle_gamma   90.00
#
_symmetry.space_group_name_H-M   'P 1'
#
loop_
_entity.id
_entity.type
_entity.pdbx_description
1 polymer ?
#
loop_
_entity_poly.entity_id
_entity_poly.type
_entity_poly.pdbx_seq_one_letter_code
_entity_poly.pdbx_strand_id
1 'polypeptide(L)'
;MPRTPAAPLWFPLATIADMSATETNPWRRVSRRVAYENPWLELYHDEVVRPDGNPGIYGVVHFRHRAIGVVPLDVERDAVLLVGQYRYTLDHYSWEIPEGGGRFDEEPEAAARRELSEETGYSGGEWRELCRADLSNSVTDEVAVLFVASGLEAGPASPEGTEQLQLRWVAFDEAMAMIRRGEVTDAMTIIGLQAVALERATCKASAT
;
A
#
# COMPACT_ATOMS: atom_id res chain seq x y z
N MET A 1 -19.88 40.82 26.14
CA MET A 1 -20.12 39.41 26.52
C MET A 1 -18.95 38.59 26.00
N PRO A 2 -18.17 37.93 26.85
CA PRO A 2 -17.05 37.11 26.39
C PRO A 2 -17.59 35.81 25.77
N ARG A 3 -17.06 35.43 24.59
CA ARG A 3 -17.36 34.16 23.93
C ARG A 3 -16.66 33.02 24.68
N THR A 4 -17.44 32.05 25.14
CA THR A 4 -16.94 30.79 25.70
C THR A 4 -16.19 30.04 24.61
N PRO A 5 -14.94 29.59 24.84
CA PRO A 5 -14.26 28.75 23.87
C PRO A 5 -14.98 27.41 23.72
N ALA A 6 -15.21 26.96 22.47
CA ALA A 6 -15.75 25.66 22.16
C ALA A 6 -14.82 24.58 22.70
N ALA A 7 -15.35 23.61 23.43
CA ALA A 7 -14.61 22.45 23.90
C ALA A 7 -14.11 21.64 22.68
N PRO A 8 -12.87 21.13 22.71
CA PRO A 8 -12.36 20.29 21.64
C PRO A 8 -13.16 18.98 21.60
N LEU A 9 -13.65 18.62 20.40
CA LEU A 9 -14.29 17.33 20.13
C LEU A 9 -13.23 16.22 20.09
N TRP A 10 -12.67 15.86 21.25
CA TRP A 10 -11.88 14.65 21.40
C TRP A 10 -12.82 13.56 21.92
N PHE A 11 -13.16 12.60 21.08
CA PHE A 11 -13.65 11.33 21.57
C PHE A 11 -12.53 10.68 22.39
N PRO A 12 -12.79 10.15 23.61
CA PRO A 12 -11.78 9.41 24.34
C PRO A 12 -11.35 8.23 23.44
N LEU A 13 -10.04 8.19 23.13
CA LEU A 13 -9.43 7.01 22.53
C LEU A 13 -9.70 5.85 23.47
N ALA A 14 -10.57 4.91 23.06
CA ALA A 14 -10.69 3.63 23.74
C ALA A 14 -9.27 3.04 23.81
N THR A 15 -8.82 2.73 25.00
CA THR A 15 -7.49 2.13 25.20
C THR A 15 -7.50 0.77 24.50
N ILE A 16 -6.44 0.45 23.75
CA ILE A 16 -6.23 -0.83 23.02
C ILE A 16 -6.46 -2.07 23.95
N ALA A 17 -6.39 -1.89 25.26
CA ALA A 17 -6.69 -2.91 26.26
C ALA A 17 -8.16 -3.41 26.29
N ASP A 18 -9.11 -2.66 25.69
CA ASP A 18 -10.53 -3.04 25.67
C ASP A 18 -10.93 -3.82 24.39
N MET A 19 -9.98 -4.03 23.47
CA MET A 19 -10.15 -4.78 22.20
C MET A 19 -9.87 -6.28 22.32
N SER A 20 -9.81 -6.85 23.54
CA SER A 20 -9.54 -8.28 23.75
C SER A 20 -10.81 -9.19 23.74
N ALA A 21 -11.95 -8.69 23.32
CA ALA A 21 -13.04 -9.58 22.92
C ALA A 21 -12.55 -10.32 21.67
N THR A 22 -12.35 -11.63 21.77
CA THR A 22 -12.14 -12.52 20.61
C THR A 22 -13.36 -12.39 19.72
N GLU A 23 -13.28 -11.47 18.75
CA GLU A 23 -14.32 -11.30 17.76
C GLU A 23 -14.37 -12.57 16.92
N THR A 24 -15.37 -13.39 17.16
CA THR A 24 -15.60 -14.58 16.34
C THR A 24 -16.16 -14.14 14.99
N ASN A 25 -15.61 -14.65 13.90
CA ASN A 25 -16.12 -14.39 12.56
C ASN A 25 -17.62 -14.76 12.48
N PRO A 26 -18.53 -13.81 12.26
CA PRO A 26 -19.97 -14.09 12.19
C PRO A 26 -20.39 -14.71 10.86
N TRP A 27 -19.49 -14.76 9.87
CA TRP A 27 -19.72 -15.39 8.58
C TRP A 27 -19.35 -16.86 8.64
N ARG A 28 -20.15 -17.72 8.01
CA ARG A 28 -19.80 -19.14 7.87
C ARG A 28 -19.82 -19.52 6.40
N ARG A 29 -18.64 -19.87 5.86
CA ARG A 29 -18.52 -20.42 4.52
C ARG A 29 -19.09 -21.84 4.47
N VAL A 30 -20.04 -22.08 3.55
CA VAL A 30 -20.67 -23.38 3.30
C VAL A 30 -19.88 -24.15 2.24
N SER A 31 -19.58 -23.48 1.13
CA SER A 31 -18.78 -24.04 0.04
C SER A 31 -18.02 -22.94 -0.69
N ARG A 32 -16.98 -23.33 -1.42
CA ARG A 32 -16.19 -22.46 -2.30
C ARG A 32 -15.97 -23.15 -3.64
N ARG A 33 -16.09 -22.40 -4.73
CA ARG A 33 -15.62 -22.82 -6.06
C ARG A 33 -14.83 -21.71 -6.71
N VAL A 34 -13.88 -22.06 -7.56
CA VAL A 34 -13.22 -21.09 -8.45
C VAL A 34 -14.17 -20.74 -9.58
N ALA A 35 -14.50 -19.47 -9.70
CA ALA A 35 -15.36 -18.97 -10.78
C ALA A 35 -14.55 -18.51 -12.01
N TYR A 36 -13.31 -18.04 -11.77
CA TYR A 36 -12.34 -17.65 -12.79
C TYR A 36 -10.93 -17.72 -12.20
N GLU A 37 -9.95 -18.07 -13.03
CA GLU A 37 -8.54 -18.04 -12.65
C GLU A 37 -7.64 -17.64 -13.83
N ASN A 38 -6.48 -17.07 -13.49
CA ASN A 38 -5.39 -16.80 -14.40
C ASN A 38 -4.05 -16.90 -13.63
N PRO A 39 -2.86 -16.64 -14.24
CA PRO A 39 -1.59 -16.71 -13.53
C PRO A 39 -1.45 -15.79 -12.31
N TRP A 40 -2.23 -14.70 -12.21
CA TRP A 40 -2.10 -13.67 -11.17
C TRP A 40 -3.14 -13.78 -10.05
N LEU A 41 -4.36 -14.22 -10.38
CA LEU A 41 -5.46 -14.24 -9.42
C LEU A 41 -6.43 -15.40 -9.63
N GLU A 42 -7.22 -15.66 -8.59
CA GLU A 42 -8.41 -16.50 -8.60
C GLU A 42 -9.62 -15.69 -8.13
N LEU A 43 -10.74 -15.87 -8.80
CA LEU A 43 -12.03 -15.36 -8.31
C LEU A 43 -12.80 -16.52 -7.68
N TYR A 44 -13.00 -16.45 -6.37
CA TYR A 44 -13.82 -17.41 -5.65
C TYR A 44 -15.28 -16.98 -5.63
N HIS A 45 -16.17 -17.96 -5.75
CA HIS A 45 -17.58 -17.85 -5.42
C HIS A 45 -17.84 -18.71 -4.20
N ASP A 46 -18.19 -18.06 -3.09
CA ASP A 46 -18.52 -18.71 -1.84
C ASP A 46 -20.03 -18.69 -1.59
N GLU A 47 -20.60 -19.86 -1.27
CA GLU A 47 -21.89 -19.93 -0.60
C GLU A 47 -21.64 -19.73 0.89
N VAL A 48 -22.39 -18.82 1.51
CA VAL A 48 -22.17 -18.43 2.90
C VAL A 48 -23.45 -18.41 3.70
N VAL A 49 -23.33 -18.52 5.01
CA VAL A 49 -24.35 -18.04 5.95
C VAL A 49 -23.89 -16.69 6.46
N ARG A 50 -24.73 -15.68 6.27
CA ARG A 50 -24.49 -14.29 6.67
C ARG A 50 -24.63 -14.12 8.18
N PRO A 51 -24.14 -13.01 8.77
CA PRO A 51 -24.31 -12.72 10.21
C PRO A 51 -25.75 -12.73 10.70
N ASP A 52 -26.72 -12.42 9.82
CA ASP A 52 -28.16 -12.47 10.13
C ASP A 52 -28.75 -13.88 10.10
N GLY A 53 -27.92 -14.91 9.87
CA GLY A 53 -28.32 -16.32 9.78
C GLY A 53 -28.89 -16.76 8.44
N ASN A 54 -29.08 -15.85 7.50
CA ASN A 54 -29.64 -16.16 6.20
C ASN A 54 -28.56 -16.66 5.20
N PRO A 55 -28.90 -17.48 4.21
CA PRO A 55 -27.99 -17.84 3.13
C PRO A 55 -27.64 -16.63 2.27
N GLY A 56 -26.46 -16.65 1.69
CA GLY A 56 -25.95 -15.60 0.78
C GLY A 56 -24.78 -16.11 -0.02
N ILE A 57 -24.24 -15.24 -0.84
CA ILE A 57 -23.03 -15.47 -1.63
C ILE A 57 -21.97 -14.42 -1.27
N TYR A 58 -20.69 -14.77 -1.46
CA TYR A 58 -19.58 -13.84 -1.38
C TYR A 58 -18.61 -14.09 -2.55
N GLY A 59 -18.22 -13.00 -3.25
CA GLY A 59 -17.17 -13.06 -4.26
C GLY A 59 -15.85 -12.59 -3.63
N VAL A 60 -14.77 -13.38 -3.78
CA VAL A 60 -13.45 -13.02 -3.26
C VAL A 60 -12.44 -13.08 -4.40
N VAL A 61 -11.73 -11.98 -4.62
CA VAL A 61 -10.54 -11.96 -5.48
C VAL A 61 -9.34 -12.34 -4.62
N HIS A 62 -8.70 -13.45 -4.97
CA HIS A 62 -7.49 -13.95 -4.31
C HIS A 62 -6.29 -13.73 -5.21
N PHE A 63 -5.34 -12.91 -4.80
CA PHE A 63 -4.09 -12.71 -5.52
C PHE A 63 -3.07 -13.78 -5.16
N ARG A 64 -2.30 -14.24 -6.16
CA ARG A 64 -1.26 -15.27 -5.97
C ARG A 64 0.07 -14.70 -5.47
N HIS A 65 0.12 -13.38 -5.26
CA HIS A 65 1.27 -12.61 -4.77
C HIS A 65 0.81 -11.59 -3.74
N ARG A 66 1.72 -11.15 -2.89
CA ARG A 66 1.52 -9.95 -2.07
C ARG A 66 1.77 -8.71 -2.93
N ALA A 67 1.09 -7.62 -2.65
CA ALA A 67 1.48 -6.34 -3.19
C ALA A 67 2.72 -5.83 -2.41
N ILE A 68 3.76 -5.44 -3.12
CA ILE A 68 5.01 -4.91 -2.54
C ILE A 68 5.22 -3.51 -3.08
N GLY A 69 5.48 -2.54 -2.20
CA GLY A 69 5.79 -1.17 -2.62
C GLY A 69 6.99 -0.62 -1.89
N VAL A 70 7.73 0.26 -2.54
CA VAL A 70 8.92 0.90 -1.99
C VAL A 70 8.78 2.41 -2.09
N VAL A 71 9.06 3.14 -1.00
CA VAL A 71 9.25 4.59 -1.00
C VAL A 71 10.76 4.88 -1.05
N PRO A 72 11.34 5.09 -2.24
CA PRO A 72 12.77 5.38 -2.36
C PRO A 72 13.02 6.86 -2.05
N LEU A 73 13.84 7.12 -1.04
CA LEU A 73 14.14 8.49 -0.57
C LEU A 73 15.57 8.90 -0.91
N ASP A 74 15.72 10.05 -1.52
CA ASP A 74 16.96 10.85 -1.49
C ASP A 74 16.89 11.80 -0.31
N VAL A 75 17.60 11.45 0.76
CA VAL A 75 17.56 12.23 2.02
C VAL A 75 18.26 13.59 1.87
N GLU A 76 19.28 13.70 1.01
CA GLU A 76 20.02 14.94 0.80
C GLU A 76 19.20 15.98 0.03
N ARG A 77 18.44 15.51 -0.97
CA ARG A 77 17.59 16.37 -1.81
C ARG A 77 16.17 16.52 -1.27
N ASP A 78 15.84 15.80 -0.21
CA ASP A 78 14.47 15.66 0.31
C ASP A 78 13.48 15.30 -0.82
N ALA A 79 13.79 14.22 -1.55
CA ALA A 79 13.03 13.80 -2.71
C ALA A 79 12.63 12.32 -2.63
N VAL A 80 11.58 11.96 -3.36
CA VAL A 80 11.10 10.59 -3.56
C VAL A 80 11.14 10.23 -5.05
N LEU A 81 11.52 8.99 -5.37
CA LEU A 81 11.44 8.48 -6.73
C LEU A 81 10.03 7.96 -7.00
N LEU A 82 9.42 8.45 -8.07
CA LEU A 82 8.16 7.96 -8.59
C LEU A 82 8.38 7.30 -9.96
N VAL A 83 7.54 6.31 -10.22
CA VAL A 83 7.41 5.60 -11.49
C VAL A 83 6.10 6.03 -12.13
N GLY A 84 6.13 6.38 -13.41
CA GLY A 84 4.94 6.73 -14.18
C GLY A 84 4.64 5.66 -15.21
N GLN A 85 3.40 5.19 -15.28
CA GLN A 85 2.96 4.21 -16.25
C GLN A 85 1.47 4.37 -16.60
N TYR A 86 1.07 3.77 -17.71
CA TYR A 86 -0.35 3.68 -18.09
C TYR A 86 -0.99 2.44 -17.48
N ARG A 87 -1.94 2.60 -16.59
CA ARG A 87 -2.66 1.48 -15.95
C ARG A 87 -3.85 1.05 -16.81
N TYR A 88 -3.75 -0.12 -17.44
CA TYR A 88 -4.79 -0.70 -18.28
C TYR A 88 -6.17 -0.73 -17.62
N THR A 89 -6.24 -1.13 -16.37
CA THR A 89 -7.50 -1.28 -15.62
C THR A 89 -8.19 0.05 -15.33
N LEU A 90 -7.44 1.15 -15.27
CA LEU A 90 -7.93 2.48 -14.93
C LEU A 90 -8.10 3.36 -16.17
N ASP A 91 -7.54 2.94 -17.33
CA ASP A 91 -7.52 3.68 -18.60
C ASP A 91 -6.93 5.09 -18.46
N HIS A 92 -5.91 5.26 -17.60
CA HIS A 92 -5.18 6.51 -17.46
C HIS A 92 -3.73 6.32 -17.03
N TYR A 93 -2.96 7.39 -17.17
CA TYR A 93 -1.57 7.45 -16.71
C TYR A 93 -1.52 7.69 -15.20
N SER A 94 -0.69 6.92 -14.49
CA SER A 94 -0.56 6.97 -13.03
C SER A 94 0.90 7.23 -12.64
N TRP A 95 1.10 8.06 -11.60
CA TRP A 95 2.38 8.23 -10.91
C TRP A 95 2.31 7.49 -9.58
N GLU A 96 3.25 6.59 -9.36
CA GLU A 96 3.26 5.61 -8.29
C GLU A 96 4.65 5.50 -7.66
N ILE A 97 4.74 4.94 -6.45
CA ILE A 97 6.01 4.40 -5.97
C ILE A 97 6.36 3.14 -6.79
N PRO A 98 7.63 2.73 -6.89
CA PRO A 98 7.99 1.41 -7.40
C PRO A 98 7.20 0.32 -6.65
N GLU A 99 6.49 -0.54 -7.40
CA GLU A 99 5.61 -1.55 -6.81
C GLU A 99 5.41 -2.76 -7.72
N GLY A 100 5.30 -3.93 -7.11
CA GLY A 100 5.06 -5.15 -7.87
C GLY A 100 4.63 -6.33 -7.02
N GLY A 101 4.80 -7.54 -7.53
CA GLY A 101 4.34 -8.76 -6.91
C GLY A 101 5.43 -9.49 -6.13
N GLY A 102 5.26 -9.67 -4.81
CA GLY A 102 6.10 -10.53 -3.98
C GLY A 102 5.48 -11.92 -3.82
N ARG A 103 6.17 -12.97 -4.21
CA ARG A 103 5.68 -14.36 -4.04
C ARG A 103 5.51 -14.68 -2.55
N PHE A 104 4.60 -15.57 -2.22
CA PHE A 104 4.36 -15.95 -0.81
C PHE A 104 5.54 -16.73 -0.20
N ASP A 105 6.38 -17.37 -1.02
CA ASP A 105 7.59 -18.09 -0.61
C ASP A 105 8.87 -17.21 -0.69
N GLU A 106 8.75 -15.95 -1.08
CA GLU A 106 9.82 -14.95 -1.12
C GLU A 106 9.70 -14.02 0.10
N GLU A 107 10.85 -13.68 0.72
CA GLU A 107 10.86 -12.68 1.79
C GLU A 107 10.42 -11.31 1.25
N PRO A 108 9.51 -10.59 1.91
CA PRO A 108 8.96 -9.34 1.38
C PRO A 108 10.02 -8.28 1.05
N GLU A 109 11.07 -8.14 1.86
CA GLU A 109 12.16 -7.20 1.57
C GLU A 109 12.97 -7.62 0.33
N ALA A 110 13.16 -8.93 0.11
CA ALA A 110 13.84 -9.41 -1.07
C ALA A 110 13.05 -9.08 -2.34
N ALA A 111 11.72 -9.28 -2.30
CA ALA A 111 10.82 -8.88 -3.38
C ALA A 111 10.89 -7.35 -3.61
N ALA A 112 10.84 -6.54 -2.56
CA ALA A 112 10.94 -5.08 -2.65
C ALA A 112 12.24 -4.61 -3.32
N ARG A 113 13.37 -5.23 -2.97
CA ARG A 113 14.68 -4.95 -3.58
C ARG A 113 14.72 -5.33 -5.06
N ARG A 114 14.13 -6.45 -5.41
CA ARG A 114 14.04 -6.93 -6.80
C ARG A 114 13.19 -5.98 -7.63
N GLU A 115 11.96 -5.67 -7.22
CA GLU A 115 11.05 -4.75 -7.92
C GLU A 115 11.68 -3.36 -8.12
N LEU A 116 12.25 -2.77 -7.06
CA LEU A 116 12.93 -1.48 -7.18
C LEU A 116 14.05 -1.54 -8.23
N SER A 117 14.86 -2.59 -8.21
CA SER A 117 15.98 -2.73 -9.15
C SER A 117 15.51 -2.96 -10.59
N GLU A 118 14.48 -3.78 -10.78
CA GLU A 118 13.92 -4.09 -12.11
C GLU A 118 13.29 -2.84 -12.74
N GLU A 119 12.42 -2.15 -12.02
CA GLU A 119 11.70 -0.99 -12.53
C GLU A 119 12.58 0.26 -12.67
N THR A 120 13.53 0.47 -11.75
CA THR A 120 14.21 1.76 -11.64
C THR A 120 15.71 1.71 -11.85
N GLY A 121 16.33 0.53 -11.74
CA GLY A 121 17.77 0.36 -11.72
C GLY A 121 18.43 0.79 -10.41
N TYR A 122 17.69 1.30 -9.43
CA TYR A 122 18.26 1.63 -8.12
C TYR A 122 18.37 0.41 -7.22
N SER A 123 19.46 0.34 -6.44
CA SER A 123 19.73 -0.79 -5.53
C SER A 123 20.58 -0.35 -4.33
N GLY A 124 20.92 -1.31 -3.44
CA GLY A 124 21.72 -1.03 -2.24
C GLY A 124 20.93 -0.31 -1.15
N GLY A 125 21.62 0.52 -0.37
CA GLY A 125 21.04 1.39 0.63
C GLY A 125 20.53 0.72 1.90
N GLU A 126 19.90 1.52 2.75
CA GLU A 126 19.25 1.13 4.01
C GLU A 126 17.76 0.92 3.78
N TRP A 127 17.21 -0.15 4.37
CA TRP A 127 15.83 -0.59 4.20
C TRP A 127 15.15 -0.83 5.52
N ARG A 128 13.87 -0.54 5.56
CA ARG A 128 12.98 -0.99 6.64
C ARG A 128 11.55 -1.16 6.15
N GLU A 129 10.83 -2.09 6.75
CA GLU A 129 9.38 -2.18 6.58
C GLU A 129 8.72 -0.92 7.15
N LEU A 130 7.88 -0.29 6.37
CA LEU A 130 7.19 0.96 6.72
C LEU A 130 5.83 0.66 7.35
N CYS A 131 5.00 -0.09 6.63
CA CYS A 131 3.69 -0.53 7.11
C CYS A 131 3.14 -1.67 6.25
N ARG A 132 2.04 -2.26 6.73
CA ARG A 132 1.21 -3.20 5.96
C ARG A 132 -0.19 -2.64 5.84
N ALA A 133 -0.87 -2.98 4.75
CA ALA A 133 -2.24 -2.56 4.50
C ALA A 133 -3.03 -3.67 3.81
N ASP A 134 -4.28 -3.86 4.24
CA ASP A 134 -5.24 -4.71 3.52
C ASP A 134 -5.91 -3.86 2.44
N LEU A 135 -5.67 -4.21 1.17
CA LEU A 135 -6.24 -3.49 0.04
C LEU A 135 -7.64 -4.00 -0.28
N SER A 136 -8.60 -3.06 -0.47
CA SER A 136 -9.99 -3.39 -0.84
C SER A 136 -10.60 -4.57 -0.06
N ASN A 137 -10.42 -4.57 1.27
CA ASN A 137 -10.72 -5.68 2.21
C ASN A 137 -12.17 -6.20 2.20
N SER A 138 -13.07 -5.57 1.46
CA SER A 138 -14.43 -6.05 1.25
C SER A 138 -14.56 -7.03 0.07
N VAL A 139 -13.55 -7.15 -0.79
CA VAL A 139 -13.62 -7.94 -2.03
C VAL A 139 -12.37 -8.77 -2.30
N THR A 140 -11.23 -8.43 -1.71
CA THR A 140 -9.97 -9.14 -1.88
C THR A 140 -9.31 -9.44 -0.53
N ASP A 141 -8.46 -10.44 -0.51
CA ASP A 141 -7.55 -10.78 0.60
C ASP A 141 -6.11 -10.28 0.33
N GLU A 142 -5.95 -9.34 -0.58
CA GLU A 142 -4.65 -8.77 -0.93
C GLU A 142 -4.07 -7.96 0.23
N VAL A 143 -2.82 -8.28 0.57
CA VAL A 143 -2.04 -7.55 1.57
C VAL A 143 -0.88 -6.84 0.88
N ALA A 144 -0.77 -5.54 1.10
CA ALA A 144 0.38 -4.74 0.72
C ALA A 144 1.41 -4.70 1.85
N VAL A 145 2.70 -4.84 1.50
CA VAL A 145 3.83 -4.61 2.39
C VAL A 145 4.67 -3.48 1.81
N LEU A 146 4.75 -2.38 2.53
CA LEU A 146 5.44 -1.18 2.09
C LEU A 146 6.77 -1.02 2.82
N PHE A 147 7.80 -0.68 2.04
CA PHE A 147 9.14 -0.41 2.54
C PHE A 147 9.53 1.05 2.28
N VAL A 148 10.47 1.56 3.07
CA VAL A 148 11.21 2.75 2.74
C VAL A 148 12.68 2.37 2.53
N ALA A 149 13.30 2.96 1.52
CA ALA A 149 14.69 2.75 1.18
C ALA A 149 15.40 4.09 0.99
N SER A 150 16.66 4.21 1.44
CA SER A 150 17.48 5.41 1.27
C SER A 150 18.93 5.05 1.05
N GLY A 151 19.75 6.02 0.61
CA GLY A 151 21.16 5.76 0.27
C GLY A 151 21.32 4.83 -0.93
N LEU A 152 20.41 4.89 -1.87
CA LEU A 152 20.36 4.02 -3.05
C LEU A 152 21.39 4.43 -4.09
N GLU A 153 21.91 3.44 -4.79
CA GLU A 153 22.87 3.60 -5.91
C GLU A 153 22.17 3.32 -7.24
N ALA A 154 22.43 4.17 -8.24
CA ALA A 154 21.88 4.01 -9.58
C ALA A 154 22.62 2.92 -10.36
N GLY A 155 21.89 2.08 -11.03
CA GLY A 155 22.35 1.05 -11.95
C GLY A 155 21.44 0.92 -13.18
N PRO A 156 21.62 -0.09 -14.01
CA PRO A 156 20.74 -0.33 -15.15
C PRO A 156 19.40 -0.88 -14.70
N ALA A 157 18.31 -0.29 -15.19
CA ALA A 157 16.96 -0.85 -15.04
C ALA A 157 16.75 -2.03 -16.01
N SER A 158 15.87 -2.96 -15.63
CA SER A 158 15.46 -4.10 -16.45
C SER A 158 13.98 -4.40 -16.25
N PRO A 159 13.08 -3.45 -16.61
CA PRO A 159 11.65 -3.62 -16.44
C PRO A 159 11.12 -4.79 -17.26
N GLU A 160 10.01 -5.37 -16.85
CA GLU A 160 9.32 -6.41 -17.62
C GLU A 160 8.87 -5.88 -19.00
N GLY A 161 8.81 -6.76 -20.00
CA GLY A 161 8.53 -6.36 -21.39
C GLY A 161 7.15 -5.74 -21.64
N THR A 162 6.26 -5.77 -20.67
CA THR A 162 4.93 -5.13 -20.68
C THR A 162 4.93 -3.74 -20.06
N GLU A 163 6.05 -3.31 -19.47
CA GLU A 163 6.17 -2.06 -18.73
C GLU A 163 6.90 -0.99 -19.54
N GLN A 164 6.23 0.15 -19.70
CA GLN A 164 6.83 1.37 -20.27
C GLN A 164 6.88 2.42 -19.17
N LEU A 165 7.96 2.39 -18.39
CA LEU A 165 8.11 3.17 -17.18
C LEU A 165 8.80 4.51 -17.44
N GLN A 166 8.33 5.57 -16.79
CA GLN A 166 9.02 6.85 -16.67
C GLN A 166 9.46 7.06 -15.22
N LEU A 167 10.71 7.44 -15.01
CA LEU A 167 11.25 7.69 -13.67
C LEU A 167 11.34 9.18 -13.40
N ARG A 168 10.92 9.58 -12.20
CA ARG A 168 10.97 10.99 -11.79
C ARG A 168 11.29 11.13 -10.30
N TRP A 169 12.41 11.79 -10.01
CA TRP A 169 12.65 12.29 -8.66
C TRP A 169 11.81 13.54 -8.42
N VAL A 170 11.02 13.55 -7.38
CA VAL A 170 10.10 14.63 -7.02
C VAL A 170 10.40 15.07 -5.60
N ALA A 171 10.48 16.38 -5.33
CA ALA A 171 10.61 16.87 -3.96
C ALA A 171 9.47 16.28 -3.09
N PHE A 172 9.77 15.85 -1.88
CA PHE A 172 8.79 15.15 -1.04
C PHE A 172 7.51 15.96 -0.80
N ASP A 173 7.64 17.26 -0.53
CA ASP A 173 6.49 18.15 -0.37
C ASP A 173 5.67 18.30 -1.65
N GLU A 174 6.32 18.24 -2.83
CA GLU A 174 5.61 18.25 -4.12
C GLU A 174 4.86 16.93 -4.34
N ALA A 175 5.45 15.77 -4.01
CA ALA A 175 4.74 14.48 -4.07
C ALA A 175 3.48 14.50 -3.19
N MET A 176 3.58 15.06 -1.98
CA MET A 176 2.42 15.27 -1.10
C MET A 176 1.41 16.26 -1.70
N ALA A 177 1.87 17.27 -2.45
CA ALA A 177 0.97 18.18 -3.16
C ALA A 177 0.28 17.50 -4.36
N MET A 178 0.96 16.60 -5.08
CA MET A 178 0.39 15.78 -6.16
C MET A 178 -0.77 14.93 -5.66
N ILE A 179 -0.67 14.33 -4.47
CA ILE A 179 -1.80 13.62 -3.82
C ILE A 179 -2.99 14.58 -3.62
N ARG A 180 -2.77 15.76 -3.04
CA ARG A 180 -3.84 16.74 -2.80
C ARG A 180 -4.52 17.25 -4.07
N ARG A 181 -3.79 17.29 -5.20
CA ARG A 181 -4.34 17.69 -6.51
C ARG A 181 -4.98 16.53 -7.28
N GLY A 182 -4.89 15.29 -6.77
CA GLY A 182 -5.39 14.10 -7.45
C GLY A 182 -4.53 13.65 -8.65
N GLU A 183 -3.27 14.07 -8.71
CA GLU A 183 -2.30 13.62 -9.72
C GLU A 183 -1.66 12.28 -9.33
N VAL A 184 -1.64 11.98 -8.04
CA VAL A 184 -1.30 10.68 -7.46
C VAL A 184 -2.56 10.14 -6.81
N THR A 185 -3.07 9.02 -7.32
CA THR A 185 -4.31 8.38 -6.86
C THR A 185 -4.10 6.93 -6.46
N ASP A 186 -2.92 6.37 -6.71
CA ASP A 186 -2.59 5.02 -6.28
C ASP A 186 -2.59 4.89 -4.76
N ALA A 187 -3.23 3.82 -4.27
CA ALA A 187 -3.44 3.62 -2.83
C ALA A 187 -2.13 3.36 -2.09
N MET A 188 -1.24 2.51 -2.63
CA MET A 188 0.02 2.16 -1.98
C MET A 188 0.97 3.35 -1.93
N THR A 189 1.01 4.15 -2.98
CA THR A 189 1.76 5.41 -3.04
C THR A 189 1.26 6.40 -1.99
N ILE A 190 -0.05 6.60 -1.90
CA ILE A 190 -0.66 7.51 -0.91
C ILE A 190 -0.35 7.04 0.51
N ILE A 191 -0.54 5.75 0.82
CA ILE A 191 -0.25 5.17 2.13
C ILE A 191 1.23 5.32 2.48
N GLY A 192 2.13 4.96 1.56
CA GLY A 192 3.57 5.02 1.78
C GLY A 192 4.07 6.44 2.04
N LEU A 193 3.68 7.40 1.20
CA LEU A 193 4.08 8.81 1.37
C LEU A 193 3.52 9.42 2.66
N GLN A 194 2.26 9.11 3.00
CA GLN A 194 1.65 9.61 4.24
C GLN A 194 2.28 8.97 5.48
N ALA A 195 2.65 7.69 5.44
CA ALA A 195 3.35 7.04 6.54
C ALA A 195 4.72 7.68 6.80
N VAL A 196 5.51 7.94 5.75
CA VAL A 196 6.79 8.67 5.86
C VAL A 196 6.57 10.09 6.40
N ALA A 197 5.54 10.81 5.93
CA ALA A 197 5.23 12.14 6.43
C ALA A 197 4.87 12.15 7.92
N LEU A 198 4.10 11.15 8.38
CA LEU A 198 3.74 10.98 9.78
C LEU A 198 4.97 10.72 10.67
N GLU A 199 5.88 9.84 10.25
CA GLU A 199 7.13 9.58 10.96
C GLU A 199 7.99 10.84 11.09
N ARG A 200 8.15 11.60 10.00
CA ARG A 200 8.90 12.85 10.01
C ARG A 200 8.30 13.88 10.98
N ALA A 201 6.97 13.96 11.06
CA ALA A 201 6.28 14.84 12.00
C ALA A 201 6.50 14.42 13.46
N THR A 202 6.47 13.12 13.74
CA THR A 202 6.67 12.55 15.07
C THR A 202 8.11 12.76 15.56
N CYS A 203 9.11 12.55 14.69
CA CYS A 203 10.51 12.82 15.04
C CYS A 203 10.77 14.29 15.36
N LYS A 204 10.17 15.23 14.63
CA LYS A 204 10.29 16.68 14.91
C LYS A 204 9.68 17.05 16.27
N ALA A 205 8.53 16.46 16.63
CA ALA A 205 7.86 16.72 17.90
C ALA A 205 8.65 16.19 19.11
N SER A 206 9.46 15.12 18.93
CA SER A 206 10.28 14.54 20.01
C SER A 206 11.62 15.26 20.22
N ALA A 207 12.02 16.15 19.30
CA ALA A 207 13.26 16.91 19.35
C ALA A 207 13.10 18.33 19.93
N THR A 208 11.86 18.73 20.24
CA THR A 208 11.48 20.02 20.89
C THR A 208 11.04 19.78 22.32
#